data_3e812e8bbb7c304260af37a28a4a7f2b
#
_entry.id   3e812e8bbb7c304260af37a28a4a7f2b
#
_cell.length_a   1.000
_cell.length_b   1.000
_cell.length_c   1.000
_cell.angle_alpha   90.00
_cell.angle_beta   90.00
_cell.angle_gamma   90.00
#
_symmetry.space_group_name_H-M   'P 1'
#
loop_
_entity.id
_entity.type
_entity.pdbx_description
1 polymer ?
#
loop_
_entity_poly.entity_id
_entity_poly.type
_entity_poly.pdbx_seq_one_letter_code
_entity_poly.pdbx_strand_id
1 'polypeptide(L)'
;MRELDHEETTPSETTFIPNLLEWIGRAFGDAVERSRPQPSTGRAQLEDLIQALPAAIYTTDAAGRITFYNEAAAELWGCHPELGKSEFCGSWKLYWPDGRPMPHGQCPMALALKEQRVVRGIEAIAERPDGTLVHFVPYPTPLYDASGALVGAVNMLIDISDRKRADGHAEQLASIVESSFDAIVSKDLNSIITSWNRGAELLFGYTAEEVIGKSITLLIPPDRMDEEPEIIARIRRGERVDHYDTVRRRKDGSQIDISLTVSPLKDADGRIIGASKIARDITDRKRAQEQQKLLVNEMKHRIKNSLATIQAIATQTLNQHAKERDAFIARLHALDRAHDLLTSETWEKAPLRAIVTRALEPFQEHLNERITINGPADLWLDSTKSVAVAMALHELATNAVKYGALSNGGGRVSIAWERQFQANRVKLVWQESGGPEVSPPKQKGFGSHLIERAFGGQLGGSELVFSPEGLSCTLEVGL
;
A
#
# COMPACT_ATOMS: atom_id res chain seq x y z
N MET A 1 42.64 33.67 -22.38
CA MET A 1 43.82 33.32 -21.57
C MET A 1 43.36 32.28 -20.55
N ARG A 2 43.73 31.01 -20.88
CA ARG A 2 43.69 29.75 -20.10
C ARG A 2 42.37 29.27 -19.49
N GLU A 3 41.74 28.42 -20.25
CA GLU A 3 40.91 27.30 -19.86
C GLU A 3 41.66 26.40 -18.85
N LEU A 4 40.93 25.91 -17.88
CA LEU A 4 41.31 24.75 -17.08
C LEU A 4 40.11 23.81 -17.10
N ASP A 5 40.18 22.86 -18.05
CA ASP A 5 39.40 21.62 -18.04
C ASP A 5 39.80 20.77 -16.82
N HIS A 6 38.83 20.43 -15.99
CA HIS A 6 38.93 19.33 -15.05
C HIS A 6 37.96 18.23 -15.50
N GLU A 7 38.49 17.32 -16.34
CA GLU A 7 37.93 15.97 -16.49
C GLU A 7 38.20 15.20 -15.19
N GLU A 8 37.19 15.01 -14.38
CA GLU A 8 37.16 13.97 -13.37
C GLU A 8 36.83 12.64 -14.02
N THR A 9 37.88 11.90 -14.38
CA THR A 9 37.78 10.48 -14.75
C THR A 9 37.62 9.64 -13.48
N THR A 10 36.43 9.09 -13.28
CA THR A 10 36.19 7.99 -12.33
C THR A 10 37.07 6.80 -12.72
N PRO A 11 37.89 6.20 -11.80
CA PRO A 11 38.68 5.02 -12.13
C PRO A 11 37.74 3.83 -12.34
N SER A 12 37.84 3.21 -13.51
CA SER A 12 37.14 1.94 -13.78
C SER A 12 37.68 0.85 -12.84
N GLU A 13 36.81 0.05 -12.25
CA GLU A 13 37.06 -1.04 -11.29
C GLU A 13 38.06 -2.11 -11.80
N THR A 14 38.41 -2.10 -13.09
CA THR A 14 39.35 -3.01 -13.72
C THR A 14 40.83 -2.75 -13.35
N THR A 15 41.13 -1.60 -12.73
CA THR A 15 42.49 -1.18 -12.42
C THR A 15 42.95 -1.57 -11.00
N PHE A 16 42.05 -2.00 -10.12
CA PHE A 16 42.39 -2.26 -8.72
C PHE A 16 43.08 -3.63 -8.50
N ILE A 17 42.73 -4.65 -9.27
CA ILE A 17 43.24 -6.02 -9.09
C ILE A 17 44.68 -6.20 -9.58
N PRO A 18 45.10 -5.65 -10.75
CA PRO A 18 46.49 -5.70 -11.17
C PRO A 18 47.45 -5.02 -10.18
N ASN A 19 47.06 -3.89 -9.63
CA ASN A 19 47.88 -3.14 -8.68
C ASN A 19 48.01 -3.85 -7.32
N LEU A 20 47.01 -4.60 -6.88
CA LEU A 20 47.08 -5.37 -5.65
C LEU A 20 48.06 -6.55 -5.76
N LEU A 21 48.07 -7.25 -6.89
CA LEU A 21 49.00 -8.34 -7.15
C LEU A 21 50.44 -7.85 -7.34
N GLU A 22 50.63 -6.69 -7.96
CA GLU A 22 51.92 -6.03 -8.07
C GLU A 22 52.43 -5.50 -6.73
N TRP A 23 51.51 -4.97 -5.90
CA TRP A 23 51.81 -4.53 -4.53
C TRP A 23 52.17 -5.73 -3.64
N ILE A 24 51.39 -6.82 -3.70
CA ILE A 24 51.72 -8.08 -3.03
C ILE A 24 53.07 -8.61 -3.47
N GLY A 25 53.37 -8.62 -4.79
CA GLY A 25 54.63 -9.04 -5.32
C GLY A 25 55.82 -8.17 -4.86
N ARG A 26 55.65 -6.85 -4.79
CA ARG A 26 56.67 -5.93 -4.26
C ARG A 26 56.84 -6.04 -2.75
N ALA A 27 55.72 -6.12 -2.00
CA ALA A 27 55.76 -6.28 -0.55
C ALA A 27 56.45 -7.62 -0.14
N PHE A 28 56.23 -8.66 -0.91
CA PHE A 28 56.92 -9.96 -0.74
C PHE A 28 58.40 -9.87 -1.17
N GLY A 29 58.72 -9.20 -2.28
CA GLY A 29 60.10 -8.99 -2.71
C GLY A 29 60.93 -8.21 -1.71
N ASP A 30 60.40 -7.09 -1.21
CA ASP A 30 61.08 -6.23 -0.24
C ASP A 30 61.19 -6.88 1.16
N ALA A 31 60.25 -7.74 1.55
CA ALA A 31 60.34 -8.51 2.79
C ALA A 31 61.39 -9.60 2.75
N VAL A 32 61.55 -10.24 1.58
CA VAL A 32 62.56 -11.29 1.36
C VAL A 32 63.99 -10.71 1.29
N GLU A 33 64.19 -9.49 0.78
CA GLU A 33 65.53 -8.85 0.71
C GLU A 33 65.99 -8.28 2.06
N ARG A 34 65.08 -7.89 2.97
CA ARG A 34 65.45 -7.32 4.28
C ARG A 34 65.73 -8.34 5.39
N SER A 35 65.41 -9.59 5.18
CA SER A 35 65.67 -10.67 6.14
C SER A 35 66.56 -11.71 5.47
N ARG A 36 67.87 -11.74 5.77
CA ARG A 36 68.70 -12.92 5.58
C ARG A 36 68.51 -13.83 6.81
N PRO A 37 67.52 -14.73 6.83
CA PRO A 37 67.42 -15.77 7.86
C PRO A 37 68.08 -17.06 7.39
N GLN A 38 68.46 -17.85 8.35
CA GLN A 38 68.90 -19.23 8.11
C GLN A 38 67.75 -20.01 7.43
N PRO A 39 68.01 -21.00 6.52
CA PRO A 39 67.05 -21.57 5.58
C PRO A 39 65.78 -22.23 6.16
N SER A 40 65.78 -22.55 7.45
CA SER A 40 64.62 -23.18 8.16
C SER A 40 63.63 -22.18 8.75
N THR A 41 64.04 -20.95 9.09
CA THR A 41 63.25 -19.97 9.77
C THR A 41 62.34 -19.14 8.80
N GLY A 42 62.83 -18.92 7.58
CA GLY A 42 62.12 -18.13 6.56
C GLY A 42 60.93 -18.87 5.93
N ARG A 43 60.97 -20.18 5.81
CA ARG A 43 59.91 -20.99 5.24
C ARG A 43 58.71 -21.08 6.20
N ALA A 44 58.96 -21.33 7.47
CA ALA A 44 57.87 -21.36 8.49
C ALA A 44 57.19 -20.01 8.63
N GLN A 45 57.93 -18.90 8.62
CA GLN A 45 57.37 -17.55 8.65
C GLN A 45 56.51 -17.23 7.43
N LEU A 46 56.88 -17.71 6.24
CA LEU A 46 56.10 -17.53 5.02
C LEU A 46 54.78 -18.34 5.06
N GLU A 47 54.88 -19.61 5.54
CA GLU A 47 53.69 -20.47 5.70
C GLU A 47 52.70 -19.86 6.72
N ASP A 48 53.18 -19.34 7.85
CA ASP A 48 52.34 -18.66 8.88
C ASP A 48 51.70 -17.41 8.30
N LEU A 49 52.41 -16.66 7.46
CA LEU A 49 51.89 -15.44 6.81
C LEU A 49 50.77 -15.78 5.81
N ILE A 50 50.95 -16.82 4.99
CA ILE A 50 49.94 -17.30 4.04
C ILE A 50 48.72 -17.85 4.78
N GLN A 51 48.92 -18.55 5.91
CA GLN A 51 47.83 -19.03 6.74
C GLN A 51 46.96 -17.90 7.32
N ALA A 52 47.57 -16.77 7.68
CA ALA A 52 46.88 -15.62 8.22
C ALA A 52 46.14 -14.75 7.17
N LEU A 53 46.32 -14.99 5.89
CA LEU A 53 45.65 -14.23 4.83
C LEU A 53 44.19 -14.62 4.73
N PRO A 54 43.26 -13.63 4.61
CA PRO A 54 41.85 -13.89 4.44
C PRO A 54 41.47 -14.37 3.03
N ALA A 55 42.44 -14.44 2.10
CA ALA A 55 42.24 -14.96 0.76
C ALA A 55 42.50 -16.47 0.72
N ALA A 56 41.64 -17.22 0.08
CA ALA A 56 41.79 -18.66 -0.10
C ALA A 56 42.97 -18.96 -1.06
N ILE A 57 44.04 -19.53 -0.53
CA ILE A 57 45.27 -19.81 -1.30
C ILE A 57 45.64 -21.29 -1.14
N TYR A 58 46.04 -21.93 -2.26
CA TYR A 58 46.57 -23.26 -2.26
C TYR A 58 47.58 -23.46 -3.37
N THR A 59 48.42 -24.47 -3.22
CA THR A 59 49.43 -24.86 -4.21
C THR A 59 49.27 -26.32 -4.62
N THR A 60 49.74 -26.65 -5.83
CA THR A 60 49.82 -28.02 -6.33
C THR A 60 51.24 -28.33 -6.83
N ASP A 61 51.58 -29.61 -6.92
CA ASP A 61 52.72 -30.06 -7.69
C ASP A 61 52.42 -30.04 -9.21
N ALA A 62 53.41 -30.37 -10.04
CA ALA A 62 53.26 -30.42 -11.50
C ALA A 62 52.21 -31.45 -11.98
N ALA A 63 51.95 -32.48 -11.19
CA ALA A 63 50.89 -33.47 -11.44
C ALA A 63 49.50 -33.01 -11.01
N GLY A 64 49.37 -31.82 -10.38
CA GLY A 64 48.13 -31.25 -9.90
C GLY A 64 47.74 -31.66 -8.49
N ARG A 65 48.55 -32.40 -7.75
CA ARG A 65 48.25 -32.83 -6.38
C ARG A 65 48.46 -31.66 -5.43
N ILE A 66 47.49 -31.41 -4.52
CA ILE A 66 47.54 -30.30 -3.56
C ILE A 66 48.70 -30.51 -2.59
N THR A 67 49.61 -29.54 -2.54
CA THR A 67 50.80 -29.58 -1.67
C THR A 67 50.67 -28.68 -0.44
N PHE A 68 49.83 -27.66 -0.50
CA PHE A 68 49.55 -26.74 0.58
C PHE A 68 48.22 -26.06 0.35
N TYR A 69 47.51 -25.68 1.42
CA TYR A 69 46.36 -24.77 1.43
C TYR A 69 46.28 -24.05 2.77
N ASN A 70 45.72 -22.83 2.77
CA ASN A 70 45.44 -22.08 4.00
C ASN A 70 44.02 -22.35 4.49
N GLU A 71 43.73 -21.88 5.71
CA GLU A 71 42.40 -22.06 6.35
C GLU A 71 41.30 -21.43 5.52
N ALA A 72 41.49 -20.24 4.95
CA ALA A 72 40.51 -19.60 4.06
C ALA A 72 40.14 -20.47 2.84
N ALA A 73 41.06 -21.28 2.32
CA ALA A 73 40.76 -22.23 1.25
C ALA A 73 39.94 -23.42 1.75
N ALA A 74 40.25 -23.93 2.94
CA ALA A 74 39.45 -24.99 3.59
C ALA A 74 38.03 -24.51 3.89
N GLU A 75 37.86 -23.29 4.42
CA GLU A 75 36.56 -22.64 4.63
C GLU A 75 35.77 -22.46 3.32
N LEU A 76 36.42 -22.02 2.25
CA LEU A 76 35.78 -21.88 0.95
C LEU A 76 35.23 -23.20 0.43
N TRP A 77 36.02 -24.28 0.55
CA TRP A 77 35.65 -25.64 0.11
C TRP A 77 34.68 -26.33 1.08
N GLY A 78 34.66 -25.91 2.36
CA GLY A 78 33.90 -26.56 3.42
C GLY A 78 34.47 -27.92 3.83
N CYS A 79 35.74 -28.18 3.51
CA CYS A 79 36.46 -29.42 3.84
C CYS A 79 37.97 -29.23 3.81
N HIS A 80 38.70 -30.17 4.41
CA HIS A 80 40.15 -30.23 4.42
C HIS A 80 40.60 -31.31 3.44
N PRO A 81 41.06 -30.97 2.22
CA PRO A 81 41.56 -31.96 1.26
C PRO A 81 42.84 -32.66 1.75
N GLU A 82 43.00 -33.90 1.37
CA GLU A 82 44.18 -34.69 1.76
C GLU A 82 45.39 -34.29 0.91
N LEU A 83 46.45 -33.75 1.55
CA LEU A 83 47.65 -33.31 0.88
C LEU A 83 48.35 -34.48 0.17
N GLY A 84 48.81 -34.23 -1.05
CA GLY A 84 49.49 -35.21 -1.91
C GLY A 84 48.55 -36.22 -2.57
N LYS A 85 47.23 -36.21 -2.28
CA LYS A 85 46.25 -37.12 -2.88
C LYS A 85 45.15 -36.39 -3.66
N SER A 86 44.61 -35.31 -3.07
CA SER A 86 43.58 -34.51 -3.75
C SER A 86 44.18 -33.79 -4.95
N GLU A 87 43.50 -33.82 -6.10
CA GLU A 87 44.01 -33.30 -7.37
C GLU A 87 43.29 -32.03 -7.79
N PHE A 88 44.02 -31.05 -8.30
CA PHE A 88 43.65 -29.78 -8.93
C PHE A 88 42.94 -28.79 -8.00
N CYS A 89 42.00 -29.21 -7.13
CA CYS A 89 41.35 -28.35 -6.13
C CYS A 89 40.74 -29.17 -5.00
N GLY A 90 40.45 -28.51 -3.85
CA GLY A 90 39.84 -29.14 -2.68
C GLY A 90 38.30 -29.19 -2.70
N SER A 91 37.68 -28.69 -3.74
CA SER A 91 36.22 -28.64 -3.83
C SER A 91 35.59 -30.02 -3.94
N TRP A 92 34.48 -30.28 -3.23
CA TRP A 92 33.74 -31.54 -3.32
C TRP A 92 33.23 -31.80 -4.73
N LYS A 93 32.51 -30.77 -5.32
CA LYS A 93 32.09 -30.73 -6.72
C LYS A 93 32.24 -29.33 -7.25
N LEU A 94 32.42 -29.25 -8.58
CA LEU A 94 32.56 -27.99 -9.30
C LEU A 94 31.51 -27.88 -10.39
N TYR A 95 31.09 -26.65 -10.65
CA TYR A 95 30.18 -26.31 -11.74
C TYR A 95 30.66 -25.06 -12.47
N TRP A 96 30.32 -25.00 -13.74
CA TRP A 96 30.41 -23.78 -14.53
C TRP A 96 29.39 -22.77 -14.07
N PRO A 97 29.53 -21.46 -14.39
CA PRO A 97 28.55 -20.44 -14.02
C PRO A 97 27.12 -20.72 -14.50
N ASP A 98 26.98 -21.51 -15.56
CA ASP A 98 25.68 -21.93 -16.10
C ASP A 98 25.05 -23.16 -15.39
N GLY A 99 25.69 -23.65 -14.34
CA GLY A 99 25.23 -24.78 -13.53
C GLY A 99 25.58 -26.16 -14.08
N ARG A 100 26.27 -26.26 -15.23
CA ARG A 100 26.75 -27.56 -15.75
C ARG A 100 27.91 -28.09 -14.89
N PRO A 101 27.98 -29.39 -14.61
CA PRO A 101 29.10 -29.97 -13.86
C PRO A 101 30.45 -29.69 -14.54
N MET A 102 31.46 -29.29 -13.75
CA MET A 102 32.82 -29.06 -14.17
C MET A 102 33.68 -30.20 -13.64
N PRO A 103 34.20 -31.11 -14.50
CA PRO A 103 35.18 -32.12 -14.08
C PRO A 103 36.44 -31.46 -13.52
N HIS A 104 37.01 -31.98 -12.42
CA HIS A 104 38.22 -31.42 -11.81
C HIS A 104 39.40 -31.26 -12.78
N GLY A 105 39.57 -32.20 -13.71
CA GLY A 105 40.60 -32.11 -14.79
C GLY A 105 40.34 -31.03 -15.84
N GLN A 106 39.20 -30.33 -15.78
CA GLN A 106 38.88 -29.19 -16.64
C GLN A 106 38.77 -27.88 -15.86
N CYS A 107 39.02 -27.91 -14.55
CA CYS A 107 38.99 -26.70 -13.73
C CYS A 107 40.15 -25.75 -14.12
N PRO A 108 40.05 -24.46 -13.79
CA PRO A 108 41.07 -23.47 -14.14
C PRO A 108 42.50 -23.82 -13.70
N MET A 109 42.65 -24.51 -12.55
CA MET A 109 43.98 -25.01 -12.11
C MET A 109 44.53 -26.08 -13.05
N ALA A 110 43.71 -27.07 -13.42
CA ALA A 110 44.09 -28.10 -14.37
C ALA A 110 44.48 -27.51 -15.73
N LEU A 111 43.72 -26.52 -16.19
CA LEU A 111 44.04 -25.80 -17.43
C LEU A 111 45.37 -25.05 -17.33
N ALA A 112 45.65 -24.37 -16.21
CA ALA A 112 46.87 -23.61 -16.01
C ALA A 112 48.10 -24.51 -16.02
N LEU A 113 48.03 -25.67 -15.38
CA LEU A 113 49.11 -26.66 -15.39
C LEU A 113 49.33 -27.27 -16.78
N LYS A 114 48.24 -27.64 -17.46
CA LYS A 114 48.30 -28.27 -18.79
C LYS A 114 48.83 -27.33 -19.86
N GLU A 115 48.36 -26.10 -19.86
CA GLU A 115 48.71 -25.10 -20.88
C GLU A 115 49.93 -24.27 -20.48
N GLN A 116 50.44 -24.47 -19.26
CA GLN A 116 51.61 -23.78 -18.70
C GLN A 116 51.48 -22.24 -18.77
N ARG A 117 50.28 -21.73 -18.61
CA ARG A 117 49.97 -20.31 -18.65
C ARG A 117 49.04 -19.90 -17.52
N VAL A 118 49.08 -18.63 -17.20
CA VAL A 118 48.13 -18.04 -16.27
C VAL A 118 46.71 -18.09 -16.85
N VAL A 119 45.74 -18.55 -16.06
CA VAL A 119 44.33 -18.57 -16.43
C VAL A 119 43.61 -17.51 -15.59
N ARG A 120 42.81 -16.65 -16.25
CA ARG A 120 42.08 -15.56 -15.60
C ARG A 120 40.67 -15.40 -16.18
N GLY A 121 39.78 -14.82 -15.41
CA GLY A 121 38.42 -14.44 -15.87
C GLY A 121 37.45 -15.60 -15.98
N ILE A 122 37.79 -16.79 -15.48
CA ILE A 122 36.87 -17.92 -15.40
C ILE A 122 36.23 -17.95 -14.02
N GLU A 123 34.93 -17.76 -13.98
CA GLU A 123 34.14 -17.98 -12.75
C GLU A 123 33.83 -19.48 -12.60
N ALA A 124 33.73 -19.95 -11.38
CA ALA A 124 33.34 -21.31 -11.05
C ALA A 124 32.44 -21.33 -9.79
N ILE A 125 31.71 -22.43 -9.63
CA ILE A 125 30.88 -22.67 -8.44
C ILE A 125 31.40 -23.93 -7.77
N ALA A 126 31.73 -23.84 -6.47
CA ALA A 126 32.04 -25.00 -5.65
C ALA A 126 30.80 -25.40 -4.86
N GLU A 127 30.45 -26.68 -4.85
CA GLU A 127 29.48 -27.27 -3.91
C GLU A 127 30.26 -27.84 -2.74
N ARG A 128 29.95 -27.39 -1.53
CA ARG A 128 30.47 -27.92 -0.28
C ARG A 128 29.84 -29.26 0.05
N PRO A 129 30.43 -30.07 0.95
CA PRO A 129 29.81 -31.33 1.39
C PRO A 129 28.42 -31.19 2.02
N ASP A 130 28.09 -30.03 2.58
CA ASP A 130 26.77 -29.70 3.16
C ASP A 130 25.74 -29.25 2.09
N GLY A 131 26.14 -29.19 0.81
CA GLY A 131 25.31 -28.74 -0.31
C GLY A 131 25.34 -27.22 -0.53
N THR A 132 26.07 -26.44 0.28
CA THR A 132 26.20 -24.99 0.07
C THR A 132 26.99 -24.70 -1.20
N LEU A 133 26.51 -23.76 -2.01
CA LEU A 133 27.17 -23.31 -3.23
C LEU A 133 27.95 -22.03 -2.96
N VAL A 134 29.20 -22.00 -3.38
CA VAL A 134 30.12 -20.86 -3.29
C VAL A 134 30.56 -20.45 -4.68
N HIS A 135 30.24 -19.24 -5.09
CA HIS A 135 30.72 -18.65 -6.34
C HIS A 135 32.07 -18.04 -6.14
N PHE A 136 33.04 -18.42 -6.96
CA PHE A 136 34.39 -17.90 -6.81
C PHE A 136 35.07 -17.67 -8.16
N VAL A 137 36.13 -16.84 -8.15
CA VAL A 137 37.04 -16.61 -9.28
C VAL A 137 38.42 -17.13 -8.90
N PRO A 138 38.93 -18.15 -9.58
CA PRO A 138 40.29 -18.67 -9.38
C PRO A 138 41.31 -17.87 -10.19
N TYR A 139 42.51 -17.77 -9.63
CA TYR A 139 43.69 -17.12 -10.24
C TYR A 139 44.89 -18.06 -10.27
N PRO A 140 44.81 -19.20 -10.97
CA PRO A 140 45.94 -20.14 -11.02
C PRO A 140 47.12 -19.57 -11.83
N THR A 141 48.31 -19.69 -11.24
CA THR A 141 49.58 -19.23 -11.82
C THR A 141 50.61 -20.35 -11.74
N PRO A 142 51.12 -20.85 -12.87
CA PRO A 142 52.17 -21.87 -12.90
C PRO A 142 53.44 -21.39 -12.23
N LEU A 143 54.13 -22.31 -11.53
CA LEU A 143 55.40 -22.10 -10.86
C LEU A 143 56.50 -22.89 -11.57
N TYR A 144 57.65 -22.26 -11.77
CA TYR A 144 58.77 -22.84 -12.45
C TYR A 144 60.01 -22.83 -11.54
N ASP A 145 60.88 -23.80 -11.68
CA ASP A 145 62.19 -23.83 -11.03
C ASP A 145 63.17 -22.95 -11.76
N ALA A 146 64.44 -22.90 -11.25
CA ALA A 146 65.53 -22.13 -11.85
C ALA A 146 66.00 -22.67 -13.25
N SER A 147 65.58 -23.88 -13.60
CA SER A 147 65.84 -24.47 -14.93
C SER A 147 64.71 -24.17 -15.93
N GLY A 148 63.62 -23.55 -15.49
CA GLY A 148 62.45 -23.32 -16.32
C GLY A 148 61.50 -24.53 -16.40
N ALA A 149 61.70 -25.57 -15.59
CA ALA A 149 60.78 -26.69 -15.53
C ALA A 149 59.56 -26.38 -14.64
N LEU A 150 58.36 -26.80 -15.06
CA LEU A 150 57.14 -26.65 -14.28
C LEU A 150 57.21 -27.48 -13.00
N VAL A 151 57.12 -26.85 -11.82
CA VAL A 151 57.16 -27.53 -10.52
C VAL A 151 55.77 -27.59 -9.86
N GLY A 152 54.80 -26.81 -10.36
CA GLY A 152 53.46 -26.79 -9.82
C GLY A 152 52.69 -25.50 -10.20
N ALA A 153 51.70 -25.16 -9.41
CA ALA A 153 50.99 -23.89 -9.53
C ALA A 153 50.48 -23.39 -8.17
N VAL A 154 50.36 -22.10 -8.04
CA VAL A 154 49.64 -21.43 -6.95
C VAL A 154 48.31 -20.91 -7.45
N ASN A 155 47.28 -21.04 -6.65
CA ASN A 155 45.96 -20.49 -6.95
C ASN A 155 45.42 -19.67 -5.78
N MET A 156 44.89 -18.51 -6.10
CA MET A 156 44.10 -17.70 -5.18
C MET A 156 42.64 -17.76 -5.62
N LEU A 157 41.75 -18.04 -4.70
CA LEU A 157 40.31 -18.10 -4.94
C LEU A 157 39.63 -16.86 -4.29
N ILE A 158 38.93 -16.10 -5.06
CA ILE A 158 38.15 -14.94 -4.56
C ILE A 158 36.68 -15.34 -4.51
N ASP A 159 36.11 -15.39 -3.31
CA ASP A 159 34.67 -15.60 -3.13
C ASP A 159 33.90 -14.37 -3.62
N ILE A 160 32.98 -14.59 -4.56
CA ILE A 160 32.10 -13.56 -5.14
C ILE A 160 30.63 -13.83 -4.82
N SER A 161 30.34 -14.71 -3.85
CA SER A 161 28.96 -15.11 -3.52
C SER A 161 28.13 -13.93 -3.02
N ASP A 162 28.70 -13.05 -2.19
CA ASP A 162 28.01 -11.86 -1.70
C ASP A 162 27.66 -10.88 -2.83
N ARG A 163 28.60 -10.68 -3.76
CA ARG A 163 28.37 -9.86 -4.95
C ARG A 163 27.26 -10.45 -5.81
N LYS A 164 27.31 -11.76 -6.12
CA LYS A 164 26.27 -12.44 -6.91
C LYS A 164 24.89 -12.38 -6.23
N ARG A 165 24.83 -12.47 -4.91
CA ARG A 165 23.59 -12.31 -4.15
C ARG A 165 23.04 -10.88 -4.26
N ALA A 166 23.88 -9.88 -4.10
CA ALA A 166 23.50 -8.49 -4.23
C ALA A 166 22.99 -8.15 -5.64
N ASP A 167 23.73 -8.61 -6.68
CA ASP A 167 23.34 -8.44 -8.08
C ASP A 167 21.97 -9.11 -8.37
N GLY A 168 21.78 -10.36 -7.90
CA GLY A 168 20.52 -11.09 -8.05
C GLY A 168 19.34 -10.42 -7.34
N HIS A 169 19.55 -9.87 -6.15
CA HIS A 169 18.51 -9.10 -5.45
C HIS A 169 18.15 -7.81 -6.20
N ALA A 170 19.16 -7.10 -6.74
CA ALA A 170 18.92 -5.90 -7.53
C ALA A 170 18.12 -6.20 -8.81
N GLU A 171 18.46 -7.26 -9.54
CA GLU A 171 17.71 -7.73 -10.71
C GLU A 171 16.28 -8.13 -10.36
N GLN A 172 16.09 -8.85 -9.24
CA GLN A 172 14.77 -9.23 -8.77
C GLN A 172 13.90 -8.01 -8.45
N LEU A 173 14.43 -7.02 -7.73
CA LEU A 173 13.73 -5.79 -7.40
C LEU A 173 13.39 -5.00 -8.67
N ALA A 174 14.31 -4.88 -9.61
CA ALA A 174 14.08 -4.23 -10.90
C ALA A 174 12.95 -4.94 -11.68
N SER A 175 12.95 -6.28 -11.71
CA SER A 175 11.89 -7.06 -12.36
C SER A 175 10.52 -6.85 -11.72
N ILE A 176 10.44 -6.74 -10.38
CA ILE A 176 9.18 -6.45 -9.67
C ILE A 176 8.66 -5.06 -10.06
N VAL A 177 9.52 -4.05 -10.09
CA VAL A 177 9.15 -2.70 -10.49
C VAL A 177 8.69 -2.68 -11.94
N GLU A 178 9.42 -3.35 -12.84
CA GLU A 178 9.13 -3.38 -14.27
C GLU A 178 7.82 -4.10 -14.59
N SER A 179 7.49 -5.16 -13.86
CA SER A 179 6.26 -5.94 -14.03
C SER A 179 5.02 -5.31 -13.38
N SER A 180 5.17 -4.21 -12.62
CA SER A 180 4.05 -3.53 -11.98
C SER A 180 3.14 -2.88 -13.01
N PHE A 181 1.82 -3.02 -12.82
CA PHE A 181 0.80 -2.29 -13.60
C PHE A 181 0.70 -0.82 -13.18
N ASP A 182 1.06 -0.49 -11.94
CA ASP A 182 1.11 0.91 -11.50
C ASP A 182 2.32 1.60 -12.14
N ALA A 183 2.17 2.85 -12.53
CA ALA A 183 3.28 3.66 -13.02
C ALA A 183 4.21 4.01 -11.85
N ILE A 184 5.43 3.50 -11.89
CA ILE A 184 6.48 3.76 -10.90
C ILE A 184 7.56 4.60 -11.57
N VAL A 185 7.76 5.81 -11.05
CA VAL A 185 8.65 6.82 -11.62
C VAL A 185 9.53 7.39 -10.51
N SER A 186 10.83 7.50 -10.73
CA SER A 186 11.70 8.27 -9.86
C SER A 186 12.15 9.57 -10.52
N LYS A 187 12.47 10.56 -9.71
CA LYS A 187 13.01 11.86 -10.14
C LYS A 187 13.96 12.42 -9.09
N ASP A 188 14.85 13.31 -9.52
CA ASP A 188 15.70 14.08 -8.64
C ASP A 188 14.96 15.24 -7.96
N LEU A 189 15.66 16.02 -7.13
CA LEU A 189 15.11 17.20 -6.44
C LEU A 189 14.87 18.41 -7.37
N ASN A 190 15.31 18.35 -8.61
CA ASN A 190 15.03 19.33 -9.67
C ASN A 190 13.85 18.87 -10.56
N SER A 191 13.15 17.82 -10.15
CA SER A 191 12.01 17.24 -10.90
C SER A 191 12.41 16.58 -12.23
N ILE A 192 13.67 16.20 -12.41
CA ILE A 192 14.15 15.47 -13.57
C ILE A 192 13.92 13.98 -13.36
N ILE A 193 13.30 13.33 -14.33
CA ILE A 193 12.97 11.89 -14.31
C ILE A 193 14.26 11.08 -14.37
N THR A 194 14.43 10.14 -13.44
CA THR A 194 15.59 9.26 -13.34
C THR A 194 15.27 7.79 -13.59
N SER A 195 14.01 7.36 -13.38
CA SER A 195 13.55 6.02 -13.77
C SER A 195 12.10 6.05 -14.24
N TRP A 196 11.73 5.05 -15.06
CA TRP A 196 10.44 4.96 -15.72
C TRP A 196 10.13 3.51 -16.03
N ASN A 197 9.18 2.87 -15.32
CA ASN A 197 8.85 1.47 -15.51
C ASN A 197 7.85 1.24 -16.66
N ARG A 198 7.62 -0.01 -16.99
CA ARG A 198 6.65 -0.42 -18.02
C ARG A 198 5.24 0.07 -17.72
N GLY A 199 4.80 0.09 -16.46
CA GLY A 199 3.50 0.64 -16.05
C GLY A 199 3.36 2.12 -16.40
N ALA A 200 4.43 2.90 -16.24
CA ALA A 200 4.44 4.31 -16.61
C ALA A 200 4.41 4.51 -18.14
N GLU A 201 5.06 3.65 -18.92
CA GLU A 201 4.95 3.68 -20.38
C GLU A 201 3.49 3.45 -20.84
N LEU A 202 2.85 2.42 -20.30
CA LEU A 202 1.46 2.09 -20.62
C LEU A 202 0.49 3.19 -20.19
N LEU A 203 0.69 3.77 -19.00
CA LEU A 203 -0.20 4.78 -18.46
C LEU A 203 -0.09 6.11 -19.18
N PHE A 204 1.12 6.59 -19.44
CA PHE A 204 1.36 7.94 -19.99
C PHE A 204 1.68 7.97 -21.48
N GLY A 205 2.02 6.82 -22.10
CA GLY A 205 2.28 6.69 -23.54
C GLY A 205 3.68 7.15 -23.97
N TYR A 206 4.58 7.48 -23.06
CA TYR A 206 5.98 7.80 -23.33
C TYR A 206 6.85 6.58 -23.03
N THR A 207 7.87 6.32 -23.85
CA THR A 207 8.92 5.33 -23.51
C THR A 207 9.92 5.91 -22.51
N ALA A 208 10.62 5.04 -21.78
CA ALA A 208 11.66 5.45 -20.83
C ALA A 208 12.74 6.34 -21.51
N GLU A 209 13.18 5.97 -22.72
CA GLU A 209 14.18 6.71 -23.50
C GLU A 209 13.73 8.14 -23.85
N GLU A 210 12.41 8.36 -23.99
CA GLU A 210 11.86 9.67 -24.34
C GLU A 210 11.80 10.62 -23.14
N VAL A 211 11.72 10.11 -21.90
CA VAL A 211 11.42 10.93 -20.73
C VAL A 211 12.53 10.97 -19.67
N ILE A 212 13.39 9.99 -19.60
CA ILE A 212 14.55 10.02 -18.70
C ILE A 212 15.42 11.23 -19.02
N GLY A 213 15.79 11.99 -18.01
CA GLY A 213 16.51 13.25 -18.15
C GLY A 213 15.64 14.48 -18.48
N LYS A 214 14.32 14.30 -18.63
CA LYS A 214 13.37 15.42 -18.82
C LYS A 214 12.61 15.73 -17.53
N SER A 215 12.05 16.94 -17.46
CA SER A 215 11.22 17.34 -16.31
C SER A 215 9.90 16.57 -16.27
N ILE A 216 9.50 16.10 -15.07
CA ILE A 216 8.21 15.46 -14.83
C ILE A 216 7.01 16.37 -15.13
N THR A 217 7.24 17.69 -15.23
CA THR A 217 6.20 18.67 -15.53
C THR A 217 5.56 18.46 -16.91
N LEU A 218 6.21 17.70 -17.81
CA LEU A 218 5.64 17.32 -19.10
C LEU A 218 4.30 16.56 -18.96
N LEU A 219 4.08 15.87 -17.82
CA LEU A 219 2.84 15.16 -17.51
C LEU A 219 1.79 16.04 -16.84
N ILE A 220 2.13 17.26 -16.44
CA ILE A 220 1.27 18.12 -15.65
C ILE A 220 0.48 19.05 -16.59
N PRO A 221 -0.86 19.08 -16.51
CA PRO A 221 -1.66 20.04 -17.23
C PRO A 221 -1.32 21.48 -16.83
N PRO A 222 -1.45 22.48 -17.74
CA PRO A 222 -1.06 23.86 -17.47
C PRO A 222 -1.75 24.52 -16.28
N ASP A 223 -2.97 24.11 -15.98
CA ASP A 223 -3.79 24.60 -14.86
C ASP A 223 -3.39 24.01 -13.50
N ARG A 224 -2.40 23.10 -13.46
CA ARG A 224 -1.96 22.38 -12.25
C ARG A 224 -0.45 22.44 -12.04
N MET A 225 0.24 23.34 -12.68
CA MET A 225 1.71 23.45 -12.62
C MET A 225 2.23 23.74 -11.22
N ASP A 226 1.41 24.30 -10.34
CA ASP A 226 1.76 24.61 -8.94
C ASP A 226 1.87 23.36 -8.05
N GLU A 227 1.31 22.21 -8.45
CA GLU A 227 1.36 20.96 -7.69
C GLU A 227 2.79 20.44 -7.53
N GLU A 228 3.63 20.57 -8.54
CA GLU A 228 4.99 20.01 -8.50
C GLU A 228 5.92 20.73 -7.52
N PRO A 229 5.99 22.07 -7.48
CA PRO A 229 6.75 22.78 -6.46
C PRO A 229 6.31 22.46 -5.02
N GLU A 230 5.01 22.32 -4.79
CA GLU A 230 4.48 21.96 -3.48
C GLU A 230 4.90 20.55 -3.07
N ILE A 231 4.78 19.57 -3.97
CA ILE A 231 5.21 18.19 -3.75
C ILE A 231 6.71 18.14 -3.41
N ILE A 232 7.56 18.80 -4.21
CA ILE A 232 9.01 18.82 -3.97
C ILE A 232 9.36 19.51 -2.64
N ALA A 233 8.67 20.57 -2.26
CA ALA A 233 8.88 21.22 -0.98
C ALA A 233 8.59 20.28 0.20
N ARG A 234 7.53 19.47 0.12
CA ARG A 234 7.20 18.43 1.11
C ARG A 234 8.25 17.33 1.15
N ILE A 235 8.66 16.84 -0.02
CA ILE A 235 9.69 15.79 -0.12
C ILE A 235 11.01 16.26 0.50
N ARG A 236 11.45 17.50 0.25
CA ARG A 236 12.67 18.07 0.86
C ARG A 236 12.63 18.12 2.39
N ARG A 237 11.43 18.21 2.99
CA ARG A 237 11.23 18.11 4.45
C ARG A 237 11.15 16.67 4.95
N GLY A 238 11.24 15.67 4.05
CA GLY A 238 11.12 14.25 4.38
C GLY A 238 9.68 13.76 4.53
N GLU A 239 8.71 14.60 4.15
CA GLU A 239 7.29 14.26 4.20
C GLU A 239 6.90 13.37 3.01
N ARG A 240 5.91 12.50 3.24
CA ARG A 240 5.28 11.70 2.20
C ARG A 240 3.97 12.35 1.74
N VAL A 241 3.62 12.18 0.48
CA VAL A 241 2.33 12.57 -0.08
C VAL A 241 1.56 11.28 -0.38
N ASP A 242 0.49 11.00 0.37
CA ASP A 242 -0.30 9.79 0.21
C ASP A 242 -1.66 10.09 -0.43
N HIS A 243 -2.06 9.22 -1.37
CA HIS A 243 -3.39 9.19 -1.99
C HIS A 243 -3.89 10.55 -2.50
N TYR A 244 -3.05 11.27 -3.20
CA TYR A 244 -3.39 12.54 -3.81
C TYR A 244 -4.04 12.30 -5.20
N ASP A 245 -5.36 12.44 -5.27
CA ASP A 245 -6.09 12.29 -6.53
C ASP A 245 -5.92 13.55 -7.39
N THR A 246 -5.39 13.39 -8.59
CA THR A 246 -5.09 14.50 -9.51
C THR A 246 -5.24 14.08 -10.97
N VAL A 247 -5.07 15.04 -11.89
CA VAL A 247 -5.13 14.82 -13.34
C VAL A 247 -3.73 14.96 -13.92
N ARG A 248 -3.39 14.07 -14.86
CA ARG A 248 -2.15 14.14 -15.65
C ARG A 248 -2.45 14.09 -17.13
N ARG A 249 -1.50 14.54 -17.94
CA ARG A 249 -1.59 14.58 -19.40
C ARG A 249 -0.72 13.47 -19.98
N ARG A 250 -1.29 12.67 -20.86
CA ARG A 250 -0.58 11.67 -21.66
C ARG A 250 0.15 12.28 -22.85
N LYS A 251 0.97 11.48 -23.52
CA LYS A 251 1.70 11.87 -24.73
C LYS A 251 0.77 12.34 -25.88
N ASP A 252 -0.39 11.72 -26.03
CA ASP A 252 -1.40 12.07 -27.02
C ASP A 252 -2.20 13.34 -26.67
N GLY A 253 -1.90 13.99 -25.54
CA GLY A 253 -2.58 15.17 -25.05
C GLY A 253 -3.84 14.88 -24.22
N SER A 254 -4.32 13.63 -24.16
CA SER A 254 -5.46 13.25 -23.33
C SER A 254 -5.15 13.40 -21.84
N GLN A 255 -6.18 13.66 -21.06
CA GLN A 255 -6.09 13.74 -19.61
C GLN A 255 -6.49 12.41 -18.97
N ILE A 256 -5.87 12.09 -17.85
CA ILE A 256 -6.13 10.89 -17.08
C ILE A 256 -6.20 11.22 -15.58
N ASP A 257 -7.19 10.68 -14.91
CA ASP A 257 -7.32 10.74 -13.46
C ASP A 257 -6.41 9.70 -12.82
N ILE A 258 -5.52 10.16 -11.94
CA ILE A 258 -4.62 9.26 -11.20
C ILE A 258 -4.70 9.51 -9.70
N SER A 259 -4.45 8.45 -8.93
CA SER A 259 -4.12 8.55 -7.52
C SER A 259 -2.60 8.46 -7.37
N LEU A 260 -2.01 9.50 -6.79
CA LEU A 260 -0.56 9.67 -6.70
C LEU A 260 -0.08 9.49 -5.27
N THR A 261 0.96 8.68 -5.10
CA THR A 261 1.74 8.58 -3.86
C THR A 261 3.18 9.00 -4.17
N VAL A 262 3.75 9.90 -3.37
CA VAL A 262 5.13 10.36 -3.54
C VAL A 262 5.91 10.19 -2.24
N SER A 263 7.05 9.52 -2.31
CA SER A 263 7.91 9.24 -1.16
C SER A 263 9.34 9.73 -1.42
N PRO A 264 10.04 10.27 -0.39
CA PRO A 264 11.42 10.67 -0.55
C PRO A 264 12.34 9.47 -0.81
N LEU A 265 13.22 9.60 -1.81
CA LEU A 265 14.34 8.68 -2.03
C LEU A 265 15.55 9.18 -1.25
N LYS A 266 16.21 8.25 -0.54
CA LYS A 266 17.38 8.54 0.29
C LYS A 266 18.58 7.72 -0.20
N ASP A 267 19.77 8.31 -0.09
CA ASP A 267 21.03 7.61 -0.28
C ASP A 267 21.42 6.76 0.95
N ALA A 268 22.60 6.13 0.89
CA ALA A 268 23.12 5.30 1.98
C ALA A 268 23.40 6.10 3.27
N ASP A 269 23.62 7.40 3.16
CA ASP A 269 23.84 8.32 4.29
C ASP A 269 22.51 8.87 4.85
N GLY A 270 21.37 8.48 4.29
CA GLY A 270 20.04 8.95 4.70
C GLY A 270 19.64 10.32 4.16
N ARG A 271 20.45 10.91 3.26
CA ARG A 271 20.15 12.21 2.64
C ARG A 271 19.11 12.01 1.54
N ILE A 272 18.18 12.96 1.43
CA ILE A 272 17.16 12.93 0.37
C ILE A 272 17.80 13.35 -0.95
N ILE A 273 17.80 12.44 -1.92
CA ILE A 273 18.37 12.62 -3.26
C ILE A 273 17.30 12.80 -4.34
N GLY A 274 16.04 12.51 -4.03
CA GLY A 274 14.97 12.59 -5.00
C GLY A 274 13.63 12.13 -4.44
N ALA A 275 12.73 11.74 -5.33
CA ALA A 275 11.41 11.23 -5.00
C ALA A 275 11.04 10.03 -5.87
N SER A 276 10.39 9.03 -5.27
CA SER A 276 9.68 7.96 -5.96
C SER A 276 8.20 8.31 -6.03
N LYS A 277 7.59 8.19 -7.21
CA LYS A 277 6.17 8.39 -7.47
C LYS A 277 5.53 7.08 -7.90
N ILE A 278 4.39 6.75 -7.30
CA ILE A 278 3.51 5.68 -7.76
C ILE A 278 2.21 6.34 -8.20
N ALA A 279 1.85 6.15 -9.47
CA ALA A 279 0.61 6.67 -10.03
C ALA A 279 -0.27 5.50 -10.48
N ARG A 280 -1.48 5.46 -9.94
CA ARG A 280 -2.52 4.48 -10.28
C ARG A 280 -3.63 5.14 -11.05
N ASP A 281 -4.03 4.53 -12.17
CA ASP A 281 -5.23 4.94 -12.90
C ASP A 281 -6.48 4.74 -12.04
N ILE A 282 -7.26 5.80 -11.86
CA ILE A 282 -8.53 5.79 -11.12
C ILE A 282 -9.71 6.16 -12.02
N THR A 283 -9.52 6.17 -13.33
CA THR A 283 -10.54 6.56 -14.31
C THR A 283 -11.79 5.68 -14.18
N ASP A 284 -11.63 4.37 -14.12
CA ASP A 284 -12.77 3.44 -13.97
C ASP A 284 -13.45 3.59 -12.62
N ARG A 285 -12.69 3.80 -11.54
CA ARG A 285 -13.23 4.08 -10.20
C ARG A 285 -14.09 5.35 -10.22
N LYS A 286 -13.61 6.44 -10.82
CA LYS A 286 -14.36 7.70 -10.91
C LYS A 286 -15.60 7.56 -11.78
N ARG A 287 -15.47 6.90 -12.93
CA ARG A 287 -16.64 6.63 -13.81
C ARG A 287 -17.72 5.83 -13.10
N ALA A 288 -17.33 4.77 -12.38
CA ALA A 288 -18.28 3.98 -11.61
C ALA A 288 -18.97 4.81 -10.51
N GLN A 289 -18.22 5.67 -9.81
CA GLN A 289 -18.78 6.58 -8.81
C GLN A 289 -19.75 7.62 -9.41
N GLU A 290 -19.41 8.19 -10.57
CA GLU A 290 -20.31 9.11 -11.27
C GLU A 290 -21.58 8.42 -11.77
N GLN A 291 -21.44 7.23 -12.34
CA GLN A 291 -22.59 6.42 -12.78
C GLN A 291 -23.49 6.07 -11.60
N GLN A 292 -22.91 5.69 -10.46
CA GLN A 292 -23.67 5.45 -9.24
C GLN A 292 -24.43 6.70 -8.78
N LYS A 293 -23.81 7.88 -8.79
CA LYS A 293 -24.46 9.16 -8.47
C LYS A 293 -25.63 9.46 -9.41
N LEU A 294 -25.44 9.23 -10.71
CA LEU A 294 -26.47 9.43 -11.71
C LEU A 294 -27.69 8.50 -11.47
N LEU A 295 -27.44 7.22 -11.22
CA LEU A 295 -28.48 6.24 -10.91
C LEU A 295 -29.27 6.62 -9.65
N VAL A 296 -28.56 7.04 -8.61
CA VAL A 296 -29.17 7.53 -7.35
C VAL A 296 -30.08 8.73 -7.61
N ASN A 297 -29.62 9.71 -8.38
CA ASN A 297 -30.44 10.88 -8.73
C ASN A 297 -31.66 10.49 -9.58
N GLU A 298 -31.51 9.59 -10.54
CA GLU A 298 -32.64 9.11 -11.34
C GLU A 298 -33.68 8.39 -10.47
N MET A 299 -33.24 7.51 -9.54
CA MET A 299 -34.13 6.85 -8.59
C MET A 299 -34.91 7.86 -7.73
N LYS A 300 -34.22 8.92 -7.24
CA LYS A 300 -34.83 10.02 -6.50
C LYS A 300 -35.95 10.70 -7.30
N HIS A 301 -35.67 11.03 -8.57
CA HIS A 301 -36.68 11.62 -9.46
C HIS A 301 -37.87 10.68 -9.71
N ARG A 302 -37.62 9.37 -9.90
CA ARG A 302 -38.69 8.38 -10.09
C ARG A 302 -39.56 8.24 -8.86
N ILE A 303 -38.97 8.23 -7.65
CA ILE A 303 -39.75 8.17 -6.40
C ILE A 303 -40.66 9.41 -6.28
N LYS A 304 -40.12 10.63 -6.50
CA LYS A 304 -40.92 11.87 -6.47
C LYS A 304 -42.06 11.84 -7.48
N ASN A 305 -41.82 11.40 -8.68
CA ASN A 305 -42.85 11.24 -9.71
C ASN A 305 -43.95 10.25 -9.31
N SER A 306 -43.56 9.13 -8.72
CA SER A 306 -44.51 8.11 -8.23
C SER A 306 -45.37 8.67 -7.08
N LEU A 307 -44.76 9.37 -6.12
CA LEU A 307 -45.48 10.01 -5.02
C LEU A 307 -46.45 11.09 -5.53
N ALA A 308 -46.03 11.91 -6.50
CA ALA A 308 -46.90 12.91 -7.13
C ALA A 308 -48.09 12.26 -7.86
N THR A 309 -47.88 11.13 -8.54
CA THR A 309 -48.95 10.36 -9.21
C THR A 309 -49.94 9.81 -8.17
N ILE A 310 -49.43 9.22 -7.07
CA ILE A 310 -50.27 8.70 -5.99
C ILE A 310 -51.09 9.84 -5.34
N GLN A 311 -50.46 11.03 -5.14
CA GLN A 311 -51.15 12.21 -4.62
C GLN A 311 -52.30 12.66 -5.54
N ALA A 312 -52.07 12.69 -6.87
CA ALA A 312 -53.10 13.04 -7.84
C ALA A 312 -54.28 12.05 -7.82
N ILE A 313 -53.97 10.74 -7.79
CA ILE A 313 -55.01 9.69 -7.66
C ILE A 313 -55.81 9.86 -6.37
N ALA A 314 -55.13 10.06 -5.23
CA ALA A 314 -55.82 10.25 -3.96
C ALA A 314 -56.71 11.51 -3.96
N THR A 315 -56.25 12.60 -4.57
CA THR A 315 -57.02 13.85 -4.71
C THR A 315 -58.30 13.64 -5.53
N GLN A 316 -58.23 12.88 -6.59
CA GLN A 316 -59.38 12.56 -7.45
C GLN A 316 -60.34 11.58 -6.78
N THR A 317 -59.80 10.49 -6.20
CA THR A 317 -60.63 9.41 -5.64
C THR A 317 -61.32 9.81 -4.33
N LEU A 318 -60.62 10.58 -3.50
CA LEU A 318 -61.10 11.02 -2.17
C LEU A 318 -61.70 12.45 -2.21
N ASN A 319 -62.18 12.91 -3.37
CA ASN A 319 -62.67 14.28 -3.53
C ASN A 319 -63.84 14.63 -2.58
N GLN A 320 -64.72 13.67 -2.29
CA GLN A 320 -65.83 13.83 -1.36
C GLN A 320 -65.46 13.59 0.13
N HIS A 321 -64.24 13.13 0.41
CA HIS A 321 -63.74 12.78 1.73
C HIS A 321 -62.50 13.64 2.08
N ALA A 322 -62.71 14.95 2.23
CA ALA A 322 -61.61 15.92 2.36
C ALA A 322 -60.67 15.62 3.56
N LYS A 323 -61.20 15.20 4.71
CA LYS A 323 -60.39 14.89 5.89
C LYS A 323 -59.46 13.71 5.69
N GLU A 324 -59.99 12.64 5.07
CA GLU A 324 -59.21 11.41 4.76
C GLU A 324 -58.18 11.67 3.68
N ARG A 325 -58.54 12.45 2.64
CA ARG A 325 -57.63 12.90 1.60
C ARG A 325 -56.45 13.70 2.18
N ASP A 326 -56.73 14.70 2.97
CA ASP A 326 -55.70 15.59 3.55
C ASP A 326 -54.78 14.83 4.51
N ALA A 327 -55.33 13.88 5.29
CA ALA A 327 -54.53 12.99 6.11
C ALA A 327 -53.63 12.05 5.28
N PHE A 328 -54.13 11.54 4.17
CA PHE A 328 -53.34 10.71 3.27
C PHE A 328 -52.20 11.50 2.60
N ILE A 329 -52.47 12.70 2.10
CA ILE A 329 -51.48 13.60 1.49
C ILE A 329 -50.41 13.99 2.50
N ALA A 330 -50.79 14.32 3.76
CA ALA A 330 -49.83 14.64 4.82
C ALA A 330 -48.84 13.47 5.08
N ARG A 331 -49.31 12.22 5.09
CA ARG A 331 -48.49 11.02 5.22
C ARG A 331 -47.54 10.81 4.01
N LEU A 332 -48.05 11.08 2.80
CA LEU A 332 -47.24 11.01 1.57
C LEU A 332 -46.08 12.00 1.61
N HIS A 333 -46.32 13.21 2.08
CA HIS A 333 -45.28 14.21 2.30
C HIS A 333 -44.30 13.83 3.42
N ALA A 334 -44.76 13.15 4.47
CA ALA A 334 -43.87 12.64 5.51
C ALA A 334 -42.94 11.57 4.96
N LEU A 335 -43.47 10.68 4.12
CA LEU A 335 -42.69 9.66 3.42
C LEU A 335 -41.65 10.28 2.48
N ASP A 336 -42.05 11.29 1.68
CA ASP A 336 -41.13 12.01 0.78
C ASP A 336 -39.97 12.66 1.55
N ARG A 337 -40.26 13.34 2.66
CA ARG A 337 -39.24 13.93 3.53
C ARG A 337 -38.27 12.88 4.11
N ALA A 338 -38.79 11.73 4.52
CA ALA A 338 -37.95 10.63 5.01
C ALA A 338 -37.02 10.09 3.92
N HIS A 339 -37.52 9.97 2.69
CA HIS A 339 -36.71 9.57 1.54
C HIS A 339 -35.66 10.63 1.15
N ASP A 340 -35.99 11.91 1.17
CA ASP A 340 -35.02 12.98 0.89
C ASP A 340 -33.83 12.99 1.85
N LEU A 341 -34.03 12.67 3.13
CA LEU A 341 -32.97 12.53 4.12
C LEU A 341 -31.98 11.43 3.75
N LEU A 342 -32.48 10.29 3.32
CA LEU A 342 -31.66 9.15 2.93
C LEU A 342 -30.84 9.43 1.67
N THR A 343 -31.38 10.23 0.75
CA THR A 343 -30.73 10.54 -0.53
C THR A 343 -29.68 11.64 -0.44
N SER A 344 -29.62 12.41 0.66
CA SER A 344 -28.68 13.53 0.82
C SER A 344 -27.29 13.10 1.32
N GLU A 345 -27.16 11.94 2.02
CA GLU A 345 -25.87 11.54 2.59
C GLU A 345 -25.28 10.26 1.96
N THR A 346 -25.85 9.08 2.13
CA THR A 346 -25.20 7.85 1.60
C THR A 346 -26.17 6.74 1.18
N TRP A 347 -27.47 6.95 1.20
CA TRP A 347 -28.52 5.92 0.96
C TRP A 347 -28.56 4.78 1.98
N GLU A 348 -27.55 4.60 2.79
CA GLU A 348 -27.45 3.46 3.69
C GLU A 348 -27.91 3.78 5.11
N LYS A 349 -27.54 4.95 5.62
CA LYS A 349 -27.84 5.35 7.02
C LYS A 349 -28.09 6.85 7.14
N ALA A 350 -28.94 7.23 8.10
CA ALA A 350 -29.17 8.62 8.47
C ALA A 350 -29.00 8.83 9.99
N PRO A 351 -28.49 10.01 10.43
CA PRO A 351 -28.41 10.33 11.85
C PRO A 351 -29.82 10.40 12.48
N LEU A 352 -30.02 9.72 13.61
CA LEU A 352 -31.34 9.72 14.29
C LEU A 352 -31.83 11.12 14.63
N ARG A 353 -30.95 12.01 15.06
CA ARG A 353 -31.29 13.41 15.33
C ARG A 353 -31.85 14.11 14.08
N ALA A 354 -31.28 13.88 12.91
CA ALA A 354 -31.76 14.45 11.64
C ALA A 354 -33.15 13.90 11.27
N ILE A 355 -33.38 12.60 11.49
CA ILE A 355 -34.66 11.95 11.25
C ILE A 355 -35.74 12.57 12.13
N VAL A 356 -35.49 12.71 13.44
CA VAL A 356 -36.42 13.32 14.41
C VAL A 356 -36.70 14.76 14.02
N THR A 357 -35.69 15.58 13.77
CA THR A 357 -35.87 17.00 13.40
C THR A 357 -36.66 17.14 12.10
N ARG A 358 -36.40 16.36 11.09
CA ARG A 358 -37.06 16.41 9.78
C ARG A 358 -38.51 15.94 9.85
N ALA A 359 -38.81 14.90 10.67
CA ALA A 359 -40.17 14.41 10.87
C ALA A 359 -41.05 15.45 11.55
N LEU A 360 -40.47 16.29 12.39
CA LEU A 360 -41.17 17.33 13.15
C LEU A 360 -41.22 18.71 12.46
N GLU A 361 -40.53 18.87 11.34
CA GLU A 361 -40.47 20.15 10.59
C GLU A 361 -41.87 20.77 10.30
N PRO A 362 -42.91 20.00 9.94
CA PRO A 362 -44.22 20.55 9.73
C PRO A 362 -44.89 21.15 10.98
N PHE A 363 -44.34 20.86 12.15
CA PHE A 363 -44.85 21.27 13.45
C PHE A 363 -43.99 22.37 14.10
N GLN A 364 -43.24 23.14 13.28
CA GLN A 364 -42.23 24.14 13.73
C GLN A 364 -42.79 25.21 14.66
N GLU A 365 -44.06 25.57 14.51
CA GLU A 365 -44.76 26.54 15.41
C GLU A 365 -44.71 26.11 16.89
N HIS A 366 -44.51 24.81 17.13
CA HIS A 366 -44.45 24.21 18.47
C HIS A 366 -43.05 23.80 18.91
N LEU A 367 -42.08 23.76 17.98
CA LEU A 367 -40.74 23.18 18.21
C LEU A 367 -39.93 23.90 19.28
N ASN A 368 -39.94 25.22 19.31
CA ASN A 368 -39.07 26.00 20.20
C ASN A 368 -39.61 26.19 21.62
N GLU A 369 -40.92 26.06 21.82
CA GLU A 369 -41.56 26.36 23.10
C GLU A 369 -42.12 25.12 23.79
N ARG A 370 -42.55 24.12 23.02
CA ARG A 370 -43.37 23.03 23.53
C ARG A 370 -42.89 21.62 23.18
N ILE A 371 -41.95 21.49 22.26
CA ILE A 371 -41.31 20.20 21.89
C ILE A 371 -39.84 20.23 22.29
N THR A 372 -39.44 19.29 23.13
CA THR A 372 -38.02 19.12 23.52
C THR A 372 -37.44 17.86 22.88
N ILE A 373 -36.22 17.95 22.37
CA ILE A 373 -35.52 16.86 21.67
C ILE A 373 -34.18 16.62 22.33
N ASN A 374 -33.99 15.46 22.95
CA ASN A 374 -32.79 15.08 23.70
C ASN A 374 -32.28 13.70 23.28
N GLY A 375 -30.98 13.56 23.14
CA GLY A 375 -30.33 12.28 22.86
C GLY A 375 -28.93 12.42 22.23
N PRO A 376 -28.13 11.36 22.19
CA PRO A 376 -26.82 11.32 21.55
C PRO A 376 -26.90 11.69 20.07
N ALA A 377 -25.88 12.38 19.56
CA ALA A 377 -25.83 12.79 18.15
C ALA A 377 -25.23 11.72 17.20
N ASP A 378 -24.55 10.73 17.76
CA ASP A 378 -23.72 9.73 17.06
C ASP A 378 -24.48 8.43 16.71
N LEU A 379 -25.82 8.43 16.77
CA LEU A 379 -26.62 7.26 16.42
C LEU A 379 -27.16 7.37 15.00
N TRP A 380 -26.96 6.30 14.23
CA TRP A 380 -27.34 6.19 12.82
C TRP A 380 -28.28 5.01 12.60
N LEU A 381 -29.32 5.21 11.80
CA LEU A 381 -30.28 4.17 11.41
C LEU A 381 -30.18 3.90 9.91
N ASP A 382 -30.39 2.63 9.52
CA ASP A 382 -30.53 2.28 8.11
C ASP A 382 -31.79 2.87 7.47
N SER A 383 -31.88 2.77 6.14
CA SER A 383 -32.97 3.39 5.38
C SER A 383 -34.35 2.92 5.80
N THR A 384 -34.53 1.63 6.04
CA THR A 384 -35.85 1.05 6.41
C THR A 384 -36.31 1.54 7.78
N LYS A 385 -35.39 1.54 8.76
CA LYS A 385 -35.65 2.00 10.13
C LYS A 385 -35.86 3.51 10.19
N SER A 386 -35.11 4.27 9.38
CA SER A 386 -35.24 5.74 9.27
C SER A 386 -36.63 6.13 8.81
N VAL A 387 -37.16 5.49 7.77
CA VAL A 387 -38.52 5.74 7.27
C VAL A 387 -39.56 5.35 8.33
N ALA A 388 -39.40 4.19 8.97
CA ALA A 388 -40.35 3.74 10.00
C ALA A 388 -40.41 4.71 11.18
N VAL A 389 -39.25 5.18 11.70
CA VAL A 389 -39.17 6.15 12.78
C VAL A 389 -39.76 7.51 12.38
N ALA A 390 -39.45 8.02 11.18
CA ALA A 390 -39.98 9.29 10.67
C ALA A 390 -41.50 9.25 10.55
N MET A 391 -42.06 8.17 10.04
CA MET A 391 -43.49 7.99 9.89
C MET A 391 -44.19 7.88 11.26
N ALA A 392 -43.61 7.12 12.21
CA ALA A 392 -44.14 7.00 13.56
C ALA A 392 -44.18 8.37 14.29
N LEU A 393 -43.05 9.12 14.20
CA LEU A 393 -42.98 10.47 14.80
C LEU A 393 -43.95 11.45 14.17
N HIS A 394 -44.17 11.38 12.84
CA HIS A 394 -45.15 12.20 12.15
C HIS A 394 -46.60 11.90 12.62
N GLU A 395 -46.94 10.60 12.76
CA GLU A 395 -48.25 10.20 13.28
C GLU A 395 -48.44 10.62 14.73
N LEU A 396 -47.43 10.44 15.59
CA LEU A 396 -47.47 10.90 17.00
C LEU A 396 -47.63 12.42 17.09
N ALA A 397 -46.86 13.20 16.33
CA ALA A 397 -46.96 14.65 16.29
C ALA A 397 -48.34 15.13 15.76
N THR A 398 -48.86 14.48 14.72
CA THR A 398 -50.19 14.76 14.18
C THR A 398 -51.27 14.50 15.24
N ASN A 399 -51.18 13.40 15.98
CA ASN A 399 -52.13 13.07 17.05
C ASN A 399 -52.00 14.03 18.23
N ALA A 400 -50.76 14.42 18.61
CA ALA A 400 -50.54 15.41 19.66
C ALA A 400 -51.20 16.77 19.34
N VAL A 401 -51.13 17.23 18.08
CA VAL A 401 -51.77 18.48 17.63
C VAL A 401 -53.29 18.35 17.58
N LYS A 402 -53.80 17.19 17.12
CA LYS A 402 -55.25 17.02 16.94
C LYS A 402 -56.01 16.69 18.23
N TYR A 403 -55.42 15.86 19.07
CA TYR A 403 -56.11 15.24 20.21
C TYR A 403 -55.31 15.25 21.52
N GLY A 404 -53.99 15.44 21.44
CA GLY A 404 -53.06 15.29 22.55
C GLY A 404 -52.50 16.60 23.10
N ALA A 405 -51.29 16.57 23.64
CA ALA A 405 -50.69 17.67 24.38
C ALA A 405 -50.53 18.97 23.59
N LEU A 406 -50.41 18.92 22.27
CA LEU A 406 -50.26 20.13 21.44
C LEU A 406 -51.59 20.74 20.99
N SER A 407 -52.74 20.14 21.32
CA SER A 407 -54.07 20.63 20.96
C SER A 407 -54.55 21.83 21.80
N ASN A 408 -53.91 22.08 22.95
CA ASN A 408 -54.16 23.24 23.82
C ASN A 408 -52.87 24.08 24.01
N GLY A 409 -52.98 25.25 24.69
CA GLY A 409 -51.81 26.15 24.85
C GLY A 409 -50.77 25.72 25.91
N GLY A 410 -51.08 24.77 26.78
CA GLY A 410 -50.25 24.40 27.95
C GLY A 410 -49.44 23.11 27.83
N GLY A 411 -49.82 22.23 26.92
CA GLY A 411 -49.20 20.93 26.82
C GLY A 411 -47.82 20.91 26.14
N ARG A 412 -47.03 19.91 26.46
CA ARG A 412 -45.64 19.74 26.02
C ARG A 412 -45.41 18.32 25.54
N VAL A 413 -44.42 18.18 24.65
CA VAL A 413 -43.90 16.89 24.14
C VAL A 413 -42.42 16.81 24.41
N SER A 414 -41.98 15.69 24.97
CA SER A 414 -40.57 15.37 25.12
C SER A 414 -40.23 14.15 24.28
N ILE A 415 -39.18 14.27 23.50
CA ILE A 415 -38.61 13.17 22.68
C ILE A 415 -37.19 12.94 23.15
N ALA A 416 -36.95 11.74 23.67
CA ALA A 416 -35.62 11.37 24.14
C ALA A 416 -35.23 10.01 23.58
N TRP A 417 -33.93 9.81 23.34
CA TRP A 417 -33.42 8.50 22.94
C TRP A 417 -32.08 8.21 23.58
N GLU A 418 -31.82 6.91 23.80
CA GLU A 418 -30.59 6.37 24.37
C GLU A 418 -30.19 5.07 23.69
N ARG A 419 -28.91 4.76 23.73
CA ARG A 419 -28.37 3.47 23.23
C ARG A 419 -28.45 2.43 24.34
N GLN A 420 -29.09 1.31 24.05
CA GLN A 420 -29.07 0.10 24.89
C GLN A 420 -27.91 -0.82 24.41
N PHE A 421 -26.75 -0.71 25.08
CA PHE A 421 -25.54 -1.42 24.64
C PHE A 421 -25.68 -2.94 24.63
N GLN A 422 -26.36 -3.54 25.61
CA GLN A 422 -26.52 -4.99 25.73
C GLN A 422 -27.37 -5.59 24.60
N ALA A 423 -28.33 -4.85 24.07
CA ALA A 423 -29.24 -5.32 23.03
C ALA A 423 -28.90 -4.79 21.64
N ASN A 424 -27.87 -3.94 21.49
CA ASN A 424 -27.53 -3.21 20.26
C ASN A 424 -28.76 -2.52 19.65
N ARG A 425 -29.52 -1.80 20.48
CA ARG A 425 -30.76 -1.12 20.12
C ARG A 425 -30.72 0.34 20.57
N VAL A 426 -31.59 1.14 19.97
CA VAL A 426 -31.94 2.46 20.42
C VAL A 426 -33.32 2.40 21.02
N LYS A 427 -33.49 2.92 22.22
CA LYS A 427 -34.79 3.18 22.84
C LYS A 427 -35.12 4.65 22.63
N LEU A 428 -36.16 4.94 21.84
CA LEU A 428 -36.71 6.27 21.62
C LEU A 428 -38.04 6.38 22.39
N VAL A 429 -38.18 7.40 23.21
CA VAL A 429 -39.36 7.65 24.02
C VAL A 429 -39.97 8.99 23.59
N TRP A 430 -41.23 8.95 23.25
CA TRP A 430 -42.14 10.09 23.07
C TRP A 430 -43.00 10.21 24.29
N GLN A 431 -43.07 11.38 24.93
CA GLN A 431 -43.85 11.62 26.13
C GLN A 431 -44.65 12.91 25.98
N GLU A 432 -45.97 12.81 26.14
CA GLU A 432 -46.88 13.96 26.19
C GLU A 432 -47.21 14.32 27.64
N SER A 433 -47.41 15.61 27.92
CA SER A 433 -47.81 16.12 29.25
C SER A 433 -48.56 17.45 29.15
N GLY A 434 -49.40 17.75 30.13
CA GLY A 434 -50.12 19.03 30.22
C GLY A 434 -51.18 19.26 29.14
N GLY A 435 -51.53 18.21 28.40
CA GLY A 435 -52.64 18.22 27.43
C GLY A 435 -54.00 17.92 28.04
N PRO A 436 -55.01 17.70 27.17
CA PRO A 436 -56.28 17.17 27.63
C PRO A 436 -56.15 15.78 28.21
N GLU A 437 -57.09 15.35 29.07
CA GLU A 437 -57.10 13.99 29.61
C GLU A 437 -57.24 12.97 28.49
N VAL A 438 -56.30 11.99 28.48
CA VAL A 438 -56.19 10.99 27.42
C VAL A 438 -56.75 9.66 27.90
N SER A 439 -57.60 9.06 27.08
CA SER A 439 -58.12 7.71 27.30
C SER A 439 -57.81 6.81 26.09
N PRO A 440 -57.69 5.48 26.29
CA PRO A 440 -57.47 4.55 25.18
C PRO A 440 -58.53 4.70 24.09
N PRO A 441 -58.17 4.80 22.82
CA PRO A 441 -59.11 4.97 21.73
C PRO A 441 -60.00 3.71 21.59
N LYS A 442 -61.32 3.90 21.39
CA LYS A 442 -62.26 2.79 21.16
C LYS A 442 -61.95 1.95 19.91
N GLN A 443 -61.33 2.58 18.93
CA GLN A 443 -60.82 1.90 17.71
C GLN A 443 -59.40 2.39 17.41
N LYS A 444 -58.50 1.46 17.17
CA LYS A 444 -57.13 1.79 16.75
C LYS A 444 -57.13 2.46 15.37
N GLY A 445 -56.58 3.65 15.29
CA GLY A 445 -56.42 4.38 14.04
C GLY A 445 -55.20 3.89 13.23
N PHE A 446 -55.03 4.47 12.06
CA PHE A 446 -53.90 4.14 11.17
C PHE A 446 -52.53 4.29 11.85
N GLY A 447 -52.31 5.36 12.62
CA GLY A 447 -51.04 5.62 13.31
C GLY A 447 -50.66 4.53 14.30
N SER A 448 -51.65 4.04 15.13
CA SER A 448 -51.39 2.94 16.06
C SER A 448 -51.07 1.64 15.30
N HIS A 449 -51.79 1.34 14.23
CA HIS A 449 -51.49 0.18 13.40
C HIS A 449 -50.14 0.28 12.69
N LEU A 450 -49.76 1.49 12.20
CA LEU A 450 -48.46 1.73 11.59
C LEU A 450 -47.32 1.45 12.57
N ILE A 451 -47.42 2.02 13.79
CA ILE A 451 -46.40 1.88 14.85
C ILE A 451 -46.26 0.41 15.25
N GLU A 452 -47.38 -0.25 15.57
CA GLU A 452 -47.36 -1.68 15.94
C GLU A 452 -46.81 -2.58 14.83
N ARG A 453 -47.17 -2.32 13.57
CA ARG A 453 -46.73 -3.16 12.43
C ARG A 453 -45.32 -2.88 12.01
N ALA A 454 -44.87 -1.61 12.01
CA ALA A 454 -43.53 -1.22 11.64
C ALA A 454 -42.48 -1.68 12.66
N PHE A 455 -42.82 -1.65 13.97
CA PHE A 455 -41.90 -2.04 15.04
C PHE A 455 -42.22 -3.40 15.65
N GLY A 456 -43.29 -4.09 15.19
CA GLY A 456 -43.62 -5.46 15.57
C GLY A 456 -42.84 -6.45 14.70
N GLY A 457 -41.75 -7.05 15.18
CA GLY A 457 -40.99 -8.08 14.47
C GLY A 457 -39.51 -7.75 14.34
N GLN A 458 -38.97 -7.78 13.08
CA GLN A 458 -37.53 -7.62 12.83
C GLN A 458 -36.97 -6.22 13.14
N LEU A 459 -37.76 -5.16 13.11
CA LEU A 459 -37.30 -3.79 13.35
C LEU A 459 -37.13 -3.44 14.85
N GLY A 460 -37.84 -4.13 15.75
CA GLY A 460 -37.72 -3.87 17.20
C GLY A 460 -38.97 -4.12 17.98
N GLY A 461 -39.35 -3.16 18.85
CA GLY A 461 -40.56 -3.18 19.67
C GLY A 461 -41.24 -1.82 19.74
N SER A 462 -42.53 -1.79 20.01
CA SER A 462 -43.27 -0.56 20.32
C SER A 462 -44.24 -0.78 21.46
N GLU A 463 -44.34 0.22 22.32
CA GLU A 463 -45.28 0.23 23.41
C GLU A 463 -45.98 1.61 23.45
N LEU A 464 -47.33 1.59 23.49
CA LEU A 464 -48.16 2.77 23.57
C LEU A 464 -48.96 2.73 24.90
N VAL A 465 -48.70 3.66 25.77
CA VAL A 465 -49.37 3.78 27.08
C VAL A 465 -50.19 5.05 27.11
N PHE A 466 -51.49 4.88 27.31
CA PHE A 466 -52.46 5.98 27.44
C PHE A 466 -52.72 6.20 28.92
N SER A 467 -52.31 7.33 29.48
CA SER A 467 -52.56 7.73 30.84
C SER A 467 -53.36 9.04 30.88
N PRO A 468 -54.09 9.35 31.98
CA PRO A 468 -54.82 10.63 32.11
C PRO A 468 -53.93 11.86 31.92
N GLU A 469 -52.61 11.74 32.23
CA GLU A 469 -51.64 12.83 32.15
C GLU A 469 -51.09 13.02 30.73
N GLY A 470 -51.25 12.03 29.81
CA GLY A 470 -50.79 12.11 28.44
C GLY A 470 -50.42 10.75 27.83
N LEU A 471 -50.06 10.75 26.55
CA LEU A 471 -49.57 9.58 25.81
C LEU A 471 -48.06 9.40 26.02
N SER A 472 -47.65 8.16 26.32
CA SER A 472 -46.28 7.72 26.21
C SER A 472 -46.15 6.67 25.10
N CYS A 473 -45.15 6.86 24.23
CA CYS A 473 -44.80 5.87 23.21
C CYS A 473 -43.31 5.55 23.29
N THR A 474 -43.00 4.28 23.49
CA THR A 474 -41.64 3.76 23.43
C THR A 474 -41.41 2.99 22.13
N LEU A 475 -40.36 3.32 21.40
CA LEU A 475 -39.93 2.62 20.20
C LEU A 475 -38.54 2.04 20.44
N GLU A 476 -38.37 0.74 20.27
CA GLU A 476 -37.08 0.07 20.27
C GLU A 476 -36.67 -0.25 18.86
N VAL A 477 -35.50 0.21 18.46
CA VAL A 477 -34.99 0.08 17.09
C VAL A 477 -33.59 -0.57 17.11
N GLY A 478 -33.40 -1.66 16.39
CA GLY A 478 -32.08 -2.27 16.23
C GLY A 478 -31.10 -1.33 15.49
N LEU A 479 -29.83 -1.28 15.90
CA LEU A 479 -28.79 -0.47 15.27
C LEU A 479 -28.11 -1.22 14.12
#